data_2da5b43cf84853bdc73b40957f91b90d
#
_entry.id   2da5b43cf84853bdc73b40957f91b90d
#
_cell.length_a   1.000
_cell.length_b   1.000
_cell.length_c   1.000
_cell.angle_alpha   90.00
_cell.angle_beta   90.00
_cell.angle_gamma   90.00
#
_symmetry.space_group_name_H-M   'P 1'
#
loop_
_entity.id
_entity.type
_entity.pdbx_description
1 polymer ?
#
loop_
_entity_poly.entity_id
_entity_poly.type
_entity_poly.pdbx_seq_one_letter_code
_entity_poly.pdbx_strand_id
1 'polypeptide(L)'
;IYSKALDFTLLKSRELVGATVIVFVISVLLMTGTGSSFLPDFNEGALTVNISLPPGISLEESAKAGTEAQKILLSVPEVRTVAGKTGRAELAEHFFSENMSEIDVPFELTDRSREEFFADVRERLSTIPGANIEVGQPITHRMDRMLSGTRANIAIKIFGDDLNELYRVANTISEEIAPIGGIGDLTVEQLVETPQLKIKPDREMLATYGIGLDKFNSFIEFAIGGQSVSDVYEGEKRFPLVLRYNDETRGSIEGIGNSLIDTHDGGRIPLAFVSGLESSS
;
A
#
# COMPACT_ATOMS: atom_id res chain seq x y z
N ILE A 1 -61.28 -13.38 -16.28
CA ILE A 1 -59.90 -13.66 -16.69
C ILE A 1 -59.30 -14.78 -15.83
N TYR A 2 -59.40 -14.72 -14.50
CA TYR A 2 -58.80 -15.70 -13.58
C TYR A 2 -59.34 -17.14 -13.79
N SER A 3 -60.69 -17.34 -13.88
CA SER A 3 -61.27 -18.65 -14.09
C SER A 3 -60.78 -19.33 -15.38
N LYS A 4 -60.69 -18.59 -16.48
CA LYS A 4 -60.16 -19.14 -17.75
C LYS A 4 -58.69 -19.54 -17.65
N ALA A 5 -57.87 -18.76 -16.90
CA ALA A 5 -56.46 -19.08 -16.65
C ALA A 5 -56.35 -20.35 -15.79
N LEU A 6 -57.21 -20.47 -14.76
CA LEU A 6 -57.20 -21.61 -13.87
C LEU A 6 -57.66 -22.90 -14.61
N ASP A 7 -58.74 -22.84 -15.43
CA ASP A 7 -59.17 -23.95 -16.24
C ASP A 7 -58.10 -24.43 -17.21
N PHE A 8 -57.42 -23.48 -17.88
CA PHE A 8 -56.29 -23.79 -18.76
C PHE A 8 -55.14 -24.49 -18.00
N THR A 9 -54.80 -23.99 -16.84
CA THR A 9 -53.73 -24.55 -15.99
C THR A 9 -54.08 -25.98 -15.52
N LEU A 10 -55.29 -26.21 -15.12
CA LEU A 10 -55.75 -27.52 -14.68
C LEU A 10 -55.84 -28.54 -15.83
N LEU A 11 -56.36 -28.14 -16.99
CA LEU A 11 -56.46 -28.99 -18.17
C LEU A 11 -55.08 -29.37 -18.75
N LYS A 12 -54.10 -28.47 -18.69
CA LYS A 12 -52.75 -28.67 -19.22
C LYS A 12 -51.67 -28.82 -18.13
N SER A 13 -52.06 -29.32 -16.98
CA SER A 13 -51.20 -29.39 -15.79
C SER A 13 -49.90 -30.17 -16.05
N ARG A 14 -49.96 -31.30 -16.80
CA ARG A 14 -48.74 -32.08 -17.13
C ARG A 14 -47.78 -31.35 -18.06
N GLU A 15 -48.33 -30.63 -19.04
CA GLU A 15 -47.52 -29.84 -19.98
C GLU A 15 -46.87 -28.65 -19.26
N LEU A 16 -47.62 -28.00 -18.38
CA LEU A 16 -47.13 -26.89 -17.55
C LEU A 16 -46.03 -27.32 -16.58
N VAL A 17 -46.25 -28.47 -15.90
CA VAL A 17 -45.21 -29.02 -15.01
C VAL A 17 -43.96 -29.36 -15.81
N GLY A 18 -44.09 -30.00 -17.00
CA GLY A 18 -42.96 -30.28 -17.87
C GLY A 18 -42.20 -29.03 -18.31
N ALA A 19 -42.95 -27.98 -18.73
CA ALA A 19 -42.36 -26.71 -19.12
C ALA A 19 -41.63 -26.04 -17.92
N THR A 20 -42.22 -26.07 -16.72
CA THR A 20 -41.59 -25.51 -15.51
C THR A 20 -40.29 -26.26 -15.16
N VAL A 21 -40.29 -27.58 -15.25
CA VAL A 21 -39.07 -28.39 -15.03
C VAL A 21 -37.97 -28.04 -16.04
N ILE A 22 -38.34 -27.90 -17.33
CA ILE A 22 -37.40 -27.53 -18.38
C ILE A 22 -36.80 -26.13 -18.07
N VAL A 23 -37.65 -25.15 -17.76
CA VAL A 23 -37.18 -23.78 -17.41
C VAL A 23 -36.28 -23.82 -16.18
N PHE A 24 -36.66 -24.62 -15.17
CA PHE A 24 -35.85 -24.78 -13.96
C PHE A 24 -34.46 -25.38 -14.27
N VAL A 25 -34.40 -26.44 -15.08
CA VAL A 25 -33.14 -27.05 -15.49
C VAL A 25 -32.29 -26.09 -16.28
N ILE A 26 -32.87 -25.34 -17.22
CA ILE A 26 -32.15 -24.31 -17.99
C ILE A 26 -31.61 -23.23 -17.04
N SER A 27 -32.40 -22.78 -16.06
CA SER A 27 -31.97 -21.76 -15.08
C SER A 27 -30.81 -22.26 -14.23
N VAL A 28 -30.83 -23.52 -13.79
CA VAL A 28 -29.72 -24.12 -13.04
C VAL A 28 -28.46 -24.22 -13.90
N LEU A 29 -28.60 -24.65 -15.17
CA LEU A 29 -27.45 -24.70 -16.11
C LEU A 29 -26.87 -23.31 -16.37
N LEU A 30 -27.70 -22.29 -16.55
CA LEU A 30 -27.23 -20.92 -16.72
C LEU A 30 -26.53 -20.40 -15.45
N MET A 31 -27.05 -20.75 -14.26
CA MET A 31 -26.46 -20.37 -12.99
C MET A 31 -25.06 -20.96 -12.77
N THR A 32 -24.79 -22.17 -13.27
CA THR A 32 -23.44 -22.77 -13.18
C THR A 32 -22.40 -22.06 -14.06
N GLY A 33 -22.84 -21.33 -15.07
CA GLY A 33 -21.98 -20.51 -15.95
C GLY A 33 -21.77 -19.08 -15.46
N THR A 34 -22.51 -18.63 -14.44
CA THR A 34 -22.30 -17.31 -13.85
C THR A 34 -21.22 -17.37 -12.79
N GLY A 35 -20.21 -16.53 -12.90
CA GLY A 35 -19.19 -16.35 -11.88
C GLY A 35 -19.82 -15.83 -10.56
N SER A 36 -19.18 -16.08 -9.45
CA SER A 36 -19.54 -15.48 -8.16
C SER A 36 -18.51 -14.45 -7.75
N SER A 37 -18.94 -13.26 -7.39
CA SER A 37 -18.10 -12.22 -6.79
C SER A 37 -18.58 -11.99 -5.35
N PHE A 38 -17.64 -11.82 -4.43
CA PHE A 38 -17.98 -11.51 -3.02
C PHE A 38 -18.63 -10.14 -2.87
N LEU A 39 -18.24 -9.20 -3.73
CA LEU A 39 -18.81 -7.86 -3.81
C LEU A 39 -19.12 -7.50 -5.26
N PRO A 40 -20.25 -6.83 -5.51
CA PRO A 40 -20.51 -6.28 -6.83
C PRO A 40 -19.49 -5.18 -7.14
N ASP A 41 -19.15 -5.04 -8.41
CA ASP A 41 -18.31 -3.94 -8.88
C ASP A 41 -19.00 -2.61 -8.65
N PHE A 42 -18.43 -1.77 -7.79
CA PHE A 42 -18.90 -0.42 -7.58
C PHE A 42 -18.22 0.53 -8.56
N ASN A 43 -18.98 1.50 -9.05
CA ASN A 43 -18.38 2.65 -9.72
C ASN A 43 -18.15 3.72 -8.65
N GLU A 44 -16.90 3.86 -8.23
CA GLU A 44 -16.54 4.78 -7.14
C GLU A 44 -16.31 6.22 -7.64
N GLY A 45 -16.33 6.45 -8.97
CA GLY A 45 -16.04 7.78 -9.55
C GLY A 45 -14.61 8.28 -9.24
N ALA A 46 -13.78 7.42 -8.72
CA ALA A 46 -12.39 7.69 -8.40
C ALA A 46 -11.53 6.44 -8.67
N LEU A 47 -10.29 6.65 -9.05
CA LEU A 47 -9.28 5.60 -9.05
C LEU A 47 -8.15 5.96 -8.08
N THR A 48 -7.47 4.94 -7.58
CA THR A 48 -6.23 5.05 -6.82
C THR A 48 -5.11 4.44 -7.66
N VAL A 49 -4.07 5.23 -7.87
CA VAL A 49 -2.84 4.81 -8.55
C VAL A 49 -1.76 4.61 -7.50
N ASN A 50 -1.26 3.38 -7.38
CA ASN A 50 -0.09 3.09 -6.57
C ASN A 50 1.12 2.98 -7.48
N ILE A 51 2.19 3.65 -7.10
CA ILE A 51 3.47 3.63 -7.81
C ILE A 51 4.52 3.13 -6.84
N SER A 52 5.18 2.04 -7.21
CA SER A 52 6.28 1.47 -6.44
C SER A 52 7.54 1.54 -7.27
N LEU A 53 8.56 2.20 -6.74
CA LEU A 53 9.90 2.26 -7.33
C LEU A 53 10.80 1.20 -6.67
N PRO A 54 11.97 0.89 -7.26
CA PRO A 54 12.92 -0.03 -6.65
C PRO A 54 13.25 0.35 -5.22
N PRO A 55 13.31 -0.61 -4.29
CA PRO A 55 13.73 -0.34 -2.91
C PRO A 55 15.13 0.28 -2.84
N GLY A 56 15.34 1.12 -1.82
CA GLY A 56 16.58 1.87 -1.66
C GLY A 56 16.65 3.19 -2.44
N ILE A 57 15.63 3.50 -3.23
CA ILE A 57 15.52 4.83 -3.85
C ILE A 57 15.22 5.88 -2.78
N SER A 58 15.72 7.10 -2.96
CA SER A 58 15.46 8.18 -2.01
C SER A 58 14.01 8.68 -2.09
N LEU A 59 13.51 9.23 -0.98
CA LEU A 59 12.19 9.87 -0.93
C LEU A 59 12.06 10.99 -1.98
N GLU A 60 13.16 11.72 -2.26
CA GLU A 60 13.18 12.79 -3.26
C GLU A 60 12.91 12.26 -4.66
N GLU A 61 13.57 11.17 -5.06
CA GLU A 61 13.36 10.55 -6.37
C GLU A 61 11.94 9.93 -6.47
N SER A 62 11.46 9.33 -5.39
CA SER A 62 10.09 8.84 -5.32
C SER A 62 9.06 9.96 -5.48
N ALA A 63 9.31 11.10 -4.85
CA ALA A 63 8.44 12.29 -4.97
C ALA A 63 8.48 12.88 -6.40
N LYS A 64 9.63 12.84 -7.08
CA LYS A 64 9.73 13.26 -8.49
C LYS A 64 8.89 12.35 -9.39
N ALA A 65 9.00 11.03 -9.22
CA ALA A 65 8.19 10.07 -9.99
C ALA A 65 6.68 10.23 -9.70
N GLY A 66 6.30 10.40 -8.42
CA GLY A 66 4.92 10.68 -8.03
C GLY A 66 4.40 11.99 -8.63
N THR A 67 5.23 13.04 -8.70
CA THR A 67 4.87 14.32 -9.33
C THR A 67 4.71 14.17 -10.84
N GLU A 68 5.56 13.39 -11.49
CA GLU A 68 5.45 13.14 -12.93
C GLU A 68 4.17 12.36 -13.25
N ALA A 69 3.85 11.34 -12.45
CA ALA A 69 2.59 10.61 -12.58
C ALA A 69 1.36 11.53 -12.43
N GLN A 70 1.39 12.47 -11.47
CA GLN A 70 0.30 13.44 -11.32
C GLN A 70 0.13 14.33 -12.57
N LYS A 71 1.23 14.76 -13.20
CA LYS A 71 1.16 15.54 -14.45
C LYS A 71 0.58 14.70 -15.59
N ILE A 72 1.00 13.43 -15.71
CA ILE A 72 0.46 12.51 -16.71
C ILE A 72 -1.04 12.32 -16.49
N LEU A 73 -1.48 12.07 -15.27
CA LEU A 73 -2.89 11.90 -14.92
C LEU A 73 -3.73 13.16 -15.22
N LEU A 74 -3.21 14.34 -14.90
CA LEU A 74 -3.88 15.62 -15.22
C LEU A 74 -3.96 15.91 -16.73
N SER A 75 -3.17 15.22 -17.55
CA SER A 75 -3.29 15.31 -19.03
C SER A 75 -4.45 14.50 -19.61
N VAL A 76 -5.09 13.66 -18.80
CA VAL A 76 -6.23 12.82 -19.20
C VAL A 76 -7.52 13.65 -19.09
N PRO A 77 -8.34 13.73 -20.15
CA PRO A 77 -9.49 14.65 -20.18
C PRO A 77 -10.53 14.44 -19.08
N GLU A 78 -10.71 13.20 -18.61
CA GLU A 78 -11.67 12.83 -17.57
C GLU A 78 -11.17 13.17 -16.16
N VAL A 79 -9.90 13.54 -16.01
CA VAL A 79 -9.28 13.86 -14.72
C VAL A 79 -9.21 15.36 -14.53
N ARG A 80 -9.86 15.87 -13.48
CA ARG A 80 -9.85 17.32 -13.16
C ARG A 80 -8.85 17.68 -12.08
N THR A 81 -8.62 16.76 -11.14
CA THR A 81 -7.74 16.98 -10.00
C THR A 81 -7.10 15.66 -9.57
N VAL A 82 -5.97 15.74 -8.92
CA VAL A 82 -5.26 14.59 -8.33
C VAL A 82 -4.74 15.00 -6.97
N ALA A 83 -4.69 14.03 -6.05
CA ALA A 83 -4.07 14.21 -4.75
C ALA A 83 -3.08 13.06 -4.53
N GLY A 84 -1.79 13.36 -4.46
CA GLY A 84 -0.74 12.37 -4.29
C GLY A 84 -0.05 12.49 -2.93
N LYS A 85 0.33 11.34 -2.37
CA LYS A 85 1.19 11.22 -1.19
C LYS A 85 2.34 10.27 -1.51
N THR A 86 3.55 10.61 -1.08
CA THR A 86 4.75 9.82 -1.31
C THR A 86 5.43 9.54 0.02
N GLY A 87 5.86 8.30 0.21
CA GLY A 87 6.55 7.87 1.40
C GLY A 87 5.68 7.86 2.65
N ARG A 88 6.33 7.79 3.80
CA ARG A 88 5.70 7.65 5.11
C ARG A 88 5.49 9.02 5.77
N ALA A 89 4.28 9.27 6.23
CA ALA A 89 4.08 10.35 7.19
C ALA A 89 4.67 9.97 8.56
N GLU A 90 5.37 10.89 9.21
CA GLU A 90 6.15 10.64 10.43
C GLU A 90 5.33 10.06 11.60
N LEU A 91 4.03 10.34 11.67
CA LEU A 91 3.13 9.88 12.72
C LEU A 91 1.99 8.98 12.19
N ALA A 92 2.12 8.42 10.99
CA ALA A 92 1.08 7.59 10.40
C ALA A 92 1.14 6.15 10.93
N GLU A 93 -0.03 5.61 11.27
CA GLU A 93 -0.21 4.19 11.62
C GLU A 93 -0.01 3.24 10.43
N HIS A 94 -0.14 3.77 9.20
CA HIS A 94 -0.01 2.97 7.98
C HIS A 94 1.37 3.12 7.36
N PHE A 95 2.02 1.99 7.16
CA PHE A 95 3.33 1.91 6.54
C PHE A 95 3.24 2.06 5.01
N PHE A 96 3.72 3.19 4.51
CA PHE A 96 4.18 3.31 3.13
C PHE A 96 5.71 3.41 3.16
N SER A 97 6.38 2.60 2.34
CA SER A 97 7.82 2.72 2.17
C SER A 97 8.17 4.00 1.41
N GLU A 98 9.38 4.51 1.59
CA GLU A 98 9.83 5.74 0.94
C GLU A 98 9.80 5.68 -0.60
N ASN A 99 9.88 4.47 -1.16
CA ASN A 99 9.81 4.21 -2.58
C ASN A 99 8.38 4.11 -3.15
N MET A 100 7.36 4.43 -2.36
CA MET A 100 5.96 4.29 -2.77
C MET A 100 5.25 5.63 -2.82
N SER A 101 4.42 5.79 -3.85
CA SER A 101 3.47 6.90 -3.97
C SER A 101 2.06 6.36 -4.20
N GLU A 102 1.08 6.99 -3.57
CA GLU A 102 -0.35 6.72 -3.81
C GLU A 102 -1.01 8.01 -4.26
N ILE A 103 -1.75 7.94 -5.36
CA ILE A 103 -2.40 9.09 -5.98
C ILE A 103 -3.89 8.80 -6.10
N ASP A 104 -4.70 9.61 -5.46
CA ASP A 104 -6.16 9.59 -5.58
C ASP A 104 -6.59 10.47 -6.76
N VAL A 105 -7.40 9.92 -7.65
CA VAL A 105 -7.77 10.53 -8.93
C VAL A 105 -9.28 10.45 -9.11
N PRO A 106 -10.04 11.46 -8.69
CA PRO A 106 -11.43 11.57 -9.07
C PRO A 106 -11.55 11.79 -10.58
N PHE A 107 -12.47 11.08 -11.23
CA PHE A 107 -12.70 11.18 -12.66
C PHE A 107 -14.18 11.25 -13.02
N GLU A 108 -14.48 11.82 -14.17
CA GLU A 108 -15.83 11.83 -14.75
C GLU A 108 -15.74 11.31 -16.18
N LEU A 109 -16.29 10.09 -16.40
CA LEU A 109 -16.37 9.52 -17.75
C LEU A 109 -17.32 10.32 -18.64
N THR A 110 -16.92 10.57 -19.87
CA THR A 110 -17.72 11.25 -20.88
C THR A 110 -18.18 10.29 -21.98
N ASP A 111 -17.29 9.94 -22.90
CA ASP A 111 -17.65 9.23 -24.13
C ASP A 111 -17.10 7.80 -24.20
N ARG A 112 -16.16 7.42 -23.34
CA ARG A 112 -15.50 6.10 -23.34
C ARG A 112 -15.86 5.26 -22.13
N SER A 113 -15.71 3.94 -22.26
CA SER A 113 -15.94 2.99 -21.15
C SER A 113 -14.89 3.16 -20.05
N ARG A 114 -15.22 2.66 -18.86
CA ARG A 114 -14.30 2.63 -17.72
C ARG A 114 -13.04 1.82 -18.05
N GLU A 115 -13.22 0.68 -18.73
CA GLU A 115 -12.14 -0.21 -19.13
C GLU A 115 -11.15 0.48 -20.08
N GLU A 116 -11.67 1.21 -21.07
CA GLU A 116 -10.86 2.02 -21.99
C GLU A 116 -10.11 3.13 -21.27
N PHE A 117 -10.77 3.82 -20.35
CA PHE A 117 -10.15 4.85 -19.53
C PHE A 117 -9.01 4.28 -18.65
N PHE A 118 -9.24 3.16 -17.98
CA PHE A 118 -8.22 2.52 -17.15
C PHE A 118 -7.05 1.99 -17.97
N ALA A 119 -7.30 1.47 -19.17
CA ALA A 119 -6.25 1.04 -20.09
C ALA A 119 -5.37 2.21 -20.56
N ASP A 120 -5.97 3.36 -20.94
CA ASP A 120 -5.25 4.57 -21.32
C ASP A 120 -4.41 5.12 -20.14
N VAL A 121 -4.96 5.13 -18.93
CA VAL A 121 -4.22 5.56 -17.73
C VAL A 121 -2.99 4.67 -17.50
N ARG A 122 -3.14 3.34 -17.60
CA ARG A 122 -2.01 2.39 -17.47
C ARG A 122 -0.96 2.61 -18.54
N GLU A 123 -1.38 2.74 -19.80
CA GLU A 123 -0.47 2.97 -20.93
C GLU A 123 0.35 4.24 -20.73
N ARG A 124 -0.29 5.35 -20.36
CA ARG A 124 0.42 6.62 -20.12
C ARG A 124 1.38 6.53 -18.94
N LEU A 125 0.97 5.94 -17.84
CA LEU A 125 1.80 5.80 -16.64
C LEU A 125 2.97 4.84 -16.85
N SER A 126 2.84 3.83 -17.72
CA SER A 126 3.93 2.88 -18.03
C SER A 126 5.18 3.55 -18.62
N THR A 127 5.07 4.81 -19.03
CA THR A 127 6.22 5.61 -19.49
C THR A 127 7.16 6.02 -18.37
N ILE A 128 6.78 5.88 -17.09
CA ILE A 128 7.62 6.21 -15.94
C ILE A 128 8.66 5.10 -15.74
N PRO A 129 9.97 5.39 -15.91
CA PRO A 129 11.02 4.36 -15.90
C PRO A 129 11.13 3.70 -14.51
N GLY A 130 11.22 2.37 -14.50
CA GLY A 130 11.45 1.58 -13.28
C GLY A 130 10.30 1.58 -12.28
N ALA A 131 9.16 2.22 -12.62
CA ALA A 131 7.99 2.22 -11.78
C ALA A 131 7.13 0.98 -12.02
N ASN A 132 6.72 0.35 -10.94
CA ASN A 132 5.63 -0.62 -10.95
C ASN A 132 4.33 0.10 -10.59
N ILE A 133 3.33 -0.01 -11.45
CA ILE A 133 2.10 0.78 -11.39
C ILE A 133 0.90 -0.13 -11.23
N GLU A 134 0.11 0.12 -10.20
CA GLU A 134 -1.15 -0.54 -9.94
C GLU A 134 -2.28 0.50 -10.03
N VAL A 135 -3.27 0.23 -10.86
CA VAL A 135 -4.44 1.10 -11.06
C VAL A 135 -5.70 0.38 -10.62
N GLY A 136 -6.35 0.88 -9.61
CA GLY A 136 -7.58 0.31 -9.08
C GLY A 136 -8.52 1.34 -8.51
N GLN A 137 -9.55 0.89 -7.82
CA GLN A 137 -10.52 1.74 -7.16
C GLN A 137 -10.26 1.78 -5.64
N PRO A 138 -10.48 2.91 -4.96
CA PRO A 138 -10.13 3.08 -3.54
C PRO A 138 -10.73 2.04 -2.59
N ILE A 139 -12.02 1.75 -2.72
CA ILE A 139 -12.73 0.79 -1.85
C ILE A 139 -12.30 -0.63 -2.19
N THR A 140 -12.25 -0.97 -3.48
CA THR A 140 -11.83 -2.29 -3.95
C THR A 140 -10.41 -2.61 -3.45
N HIS A 141 -9.45 -1.71 -3.62
CA HIS A 141 -8.08 -1.88 -3.10
C HIS A 141 -8.01 -2.07 -1.59
N ARG A 142 -8.87 -1.35 -0.84
CA ARG A 142 -8.92 -1.49 0.62
C ARG A 142 -9.51 -2.83 1.03
N MET A 143 -10.54 -3.30 0.33
CA MET A 143 -11.17 -4.60 0.56
C MET A 143 -10.22 -5.75 0.23
N ASP A 144 -9.53 -5.70 -0.91
CA ASP A 144 -8.57 -6.72 -1.32
C ASP A 144 -7.45 -6.87 -0.28
N ARG A 145 -6.94 -5.74 0.24
CA ARG A 145 -5.95 -5.74 1.32
C ARG A 145 -6.47 -6.41 2.61
N MET A 146 -7.72 -6.17 2.96
CA MET A 146 -8.34 -6.78 4.15
C MET A 146 -8.56 -8.28 4.00
N LEU A 147 -8.92 -8.74 2.80
CA LEU A 147 -9.26 -10.14 2.53
C LEU A 147 -8.03 -11.00 2.22
N SER A 148 -7.12 -10.53 1.38
CA SER A 148 -5.96 -11.29 0.90
C SER A 148 -4.64 -10.88 1.59
N GLY A 149 -4.62 -9.74 2.27
CA GLY A 149 -3.42 -9.09 2.79
C GLY A 149 -2.58 -8.42 1.70
N THR A 150 -3.06 -8.41 0.46
CA THR A 150 -2.41 -7.78 -0.70
C THR A 150 -3.35 -6.77 -1.34
N ARG A 151 -2.84 -5.96 -2.26
CA ARG A 151 -3.66 -4.99 -3.02
C ARG A 151 -4.25 -5.57 -4.30
N ALA A 152 -4.04 -6.85 -4.54
CA ALA A 152 -4.45 -7.54 -5.75
C ALA A 152 -5.59 -8.51 -5.48
N ASN A 153 -6.47 -8.71 -6.47
CA ASN A 153 -7.57 -9.67 -6.43
C ASN A 153 -7.08 -11.12 -6.33
N ILE A 154 -5.90 -11.39 -6.91
CA ILE A 154 -5.26 -12.70 -6.87
C ILE A 154 -3.86 -12.53 -6.28
N ALA A 155 -3.55 -13.29 -5.23
CA ALA A 155 -2.23 -13.32 -4.61
C ALA A 155 -1.62 -14.71 -4.73
N ILE A 156 -0.47 -14.81 -5.38
CA ILE A 156 0.34 -16.03 -5.42
C ILE A 156 1.40 -15.90 -4.33
N LYS A 157 1.30 -16.74 -3.29
CA LYS A 157 2.23 -16.72 -2.15
C LYS A 157 3.25 -17.84 -2.31
N ILE A 158 4.53 -17.49 -2.30
CA ILE A 158 5.66 -18.40 -2.38
C ILE A 158 6.35 -18.42 -1.03
N PHE A 159 6.67 -19.59 -0.51
CA PHE A 159 7.28 -19.76 0.81
C PHE A 159 8.64 -20.43 0.67
N GLY A 160 9.61 -19.97 1.44
CA GLY A 160 10.97 -20.51 1.50
C GLY A 160 11.83 -19.71 2.47
N ASP A 161 13.05 -20.17 2.69
CA ASP A 161 13.98 -19.58 3.67
C ASP A 161 14.99 -18.61 3.03
N ASP A 162 15.18 -18.67 1.71
CA ASP A 162 16.13 -17.83 0.96
C ASP A 162 15.37 -16.79 0.12
N LEU A 163 15.53 -15.51 0.47
CA LEU A 163 14.86 -14.38 -0.19
C LEU A 163 15.25 -14.24 -1.67
N ASN A 164 16.50 -14.51 -2.03
CA ASN A 164 16.96 -14.41 -3.41
C ASN A 164 16.33 -15.50 -4.28
N GLU A 165 16.24 -16.71 -3.74
CA GLU A 165 15.57 -17.83 -4.43
C GLU A 165 14.07 -17.57 -4.55
N LEU A 166 13.41 -17.06 -3.51
CA LEU A 166 12.00 -16.65 -3.58
C LEU A 166 11.76 -15.61 -4.67
N TYR A 167 12.63 -14.58 -4.74
CA TYR A 167 12.52 -13.53 -5.76
C TYR A 167 12.73 -14.07 -7.17
N ARG A 168 13.71 -14.97 -7.35
CA ARG A 168 13.97 -15.64 -8.63
C ARG A 168 12.76 -16.46 -9.10
N VAL A 169 12.19 -17.27 -8.21
CA VAL A 169 11.00 -18.09 -8.50
C VAL A 169 9.80 -17.20 -8.83
N ALA A 170 9.60 -16.13 -8.05
CA ALA A 170 8.51 -15.18 -8.29
C ALA A 170 8.59 -14.52 -9.67
N ASN A 171 9.79 -14.11 -10.11
CA ASN A 171 9.99 -13.57 -11.45
C ASN A 171 9.74 -14.61 -12.54
N THR A 172 10.20 -15.85 -12.37
CA THR A 172 9.93 -16.93 -13.32
C THR A 172 8.42 -17.16 -13.46
N ILE A 173 7.68 -17.21 -12.34
CA ILE A 173 6.22 -17.34 -12.38
C ILE A 173 5.58 -16.12 -13.07
N SER A 174 6.06 -14.92 -12.78
CA SER A 174 5.57 -13.70 -13.42
C SER A 174 5.71 -13.74 -14.93
N GLU A 175 6.87 -14.15 -15.44
CA GLU A 175 7.13 -14.30 -16.89
C GLU A 175 6.21 -15.32 -17.55
N GLU A 176 5.94 -16.44 -16.89
CA GLU A 176 5.07 -17.49 -17.40
C GLU A 176 3.59 -17.11 -17.43
N ILE A 177 3.12 -16.32 -16.47
CA ILE A 177 1.72 -15.91 -16.39
C ILE A 177 1.42 -14.61 -17.14
N ALA A 178 2.42 -13.76 -17.40
CA ALA A 178 2.24 -12.49 -18.09
C ALA A 178 1.48 -12.57 -19.43
N PRO A 179 1.67 -13.61 -20.28
CA PRO A 179 0.95 -13.73 -21.54
C PRO A 179 -0.52 -14.20 -21.40
N ILE A 180 -0.99 -14.51 -20.18
CA ILE A 180 -2.36 -14.96 -19.95
C ILE A 180 -3.32 -13.78 -20.08
N GLY A 181 -4.27 -13.88 -20.99
CA GLY A 181 -5.28 -12.83 -21.18
C GLY A 181 -6.17 -12.63 -19.94
N GLY A 182 -6.47 -11.37 -19.63
CA GLY A 182 -7.30 -11.00 -18.46
C GLY A 182 -6.51 -10.58 -17.22
N ILE A 183 -5.17 -10.67 -17.25
CA ILE A 183 -4.30 -10.11 -16.23
C ILE A 183 -4.08 -8.63 -16.56
N GLY A 184 -4.50 -7.74 -15.66
CA GLY A 184 -4.34 -6.28 -15.81
C GLY A 184 -3.00 -5.79 -15.29
N ASP A 185 -2.79 -5.91 -13.99
CA ASP A 185 -1.58 -5.45 -13.30
C ASP A 185 -0.90 -6.66 -12.65
N LEU A 186 0.31 -6.98 -13.09
CA LEU A 186 1.11 -8.09 -12.56
C LEU A 186 2.31 -7.51 -11.82
N THR A 187 2.36 -7.76 -10.52
CA THR A 187 3.39 -7.22 -9.64
C THR A 187 4.10 -8.34 -8.91
N VAL A 188 5.42 -8.32 -8.92
CA VAL A 188 6.26 -9.12 -8.02
C VAL A 188 6.68 -8.23 -6.86
N GLU A 189 6.41 -8.67 -5.63
CA GLU A 189 6.87 -7.96 -4.44
C GLU A 189 8.40 -7.98 -4.40
N GLN A 190 8.99 -6.80 -4.31
CA GLN A 190 10.44 -6.67 -4.30
C GLN A 190 10.94 -6.90 -2.86
N LEU A 191 11.51 -8.08 -2.64
CA LEU A 191 12.18 -8.43 -1.39
C LEU A 191 13.61 -7.91 -1.46
N VAL A 192 13.83 -6.68 -0.99
CA VAL A 192 15.18 -6.10 -0.91
C VAL A 192 15.50 -5.81 0.54
N GLU A 193 16.70 -6.21 0.92
CA GLU A 193 17.27 -5.84 2.21
C GLU A 193 17.37 -4.32 2.31
N THR A 194 16.61 -3.74 3.24
CA THR A 194 16.65 -2.30 3.47
C THR A 194 17.73 -2.00 4.50
N PRO A 195 18.69 -1.12 4.19
CA PRO A 195 19.70 -0.72 5.17
C PRO A 195 19.05 -0.21 6.45
N GLN A 196 19.40 -0.80 7.57
CA GLN A 196 18.89 -0.43 8.89
C GLN A 196 20.06 -0.05 9.80
N LEU A 197 19.86 1.00 10.61
CA LEU A 197 20.76 1.31 11.70
C LEU A 197 20.24 0.68 12.99
N LYS A 198 20.99 -0.30 13.52
CA LYS A 198 20.71 -0.89 14.82
C LYS A 198 21.51 -0.18 15.90
N ILE A 199 20.81 0.42 16.86
CA ILE A 199 21.41 1.05 18.03
C ILE A 199 21.28 0.05 19.19
N LYS A 200 22.39 -0.65 19.52
CA LYS A 200 22.41 -1.64 20.58
C LYS A 200 22.94 -1.04 21.88
N PRO A 201 22.17 -1.06 22.99
CA PRO A 201 22.66 -0.58 24.27
C PRO A 201 23.79 -1.45 24.80
N ASP A 202 24.91 -0.82 25.22
CA ASP A 202 25.94 -1.49 26.02
C ASP A 202 25.54 -1.41 27.49
N ARG A 203 25.09 -2.55 28.02
CA ARG A 203 24.55 -2.63 29.40
C ARG A 203 25.59 -2.35 30.48
N GLU A 204 26.85 -2.72 30.24
CA GLU A 204 27.94 -2.47 31.19
C GLU A 204 28.28 -0.99 31.25
N MET A 205 28.39 -0.35 30.11
CA MET A 205 28.64 1.08 29.99
C MET A 205 27.45 1.90 30.52
N LEU A 206 26.21 1.51 30.19
CA LEU A 206 25.01 2.14 30.76
C LEU A 206 25.02 2.11 32.30
N ALA A 207 25.35 0.96 32.88
CA ALA A 207 25.46 0.82 34.34
C ALA A 207 26.60 1.68 34.91
N THR A 208 27.73 1.74 34.23
CA THR A 208 28.89 2.58 34.63
C THR A 208 28.55 4.06 34.71
N TYR A 209 27.76 4.56 33.75
CA TYR A 209 27.32 5.98 33.73
C TYR A 209 25.99 6.21 34.44
N GLY A 210 25.42 5.19 35.13
CA GLY A 210 24.16 5.29 35.85
C GLY A 210 22.95 5.60 34.97
N ILE A 211 22.95 5.14 33.71
CA ILE A 211 21.87 5.35 32.76
C ILE A 211 20.99 4.11 32.74
N GLY A 212 19.72 4.24 33.11
CA GLY A 212 18.76 3.16 33.01
C GLY A 212 18.40 2.85 31.54
N LEU A 213 18.09 1.59 31.24
CA LEU A 213 17.70 1.14 29.89
C LEU A 213 16.47 1.88 29.38
N ASP A 214 15.50 2.19 30.27
CA ASP A 214 14.30 2.95 29.92
C ASP A 214 14.65 4.37 29.49
N LYS A 215 15.59 5.02 30.20
CA LYS A 215 16.08 6.36 29.85
C LYS A 215 16.81 6.34 28.51
N PHE A 216 17.61 5.31 28.25
CA PHE A 216 18.30 5.11 26.99
C PHE A 216 17.28 4.94 25.83
N ASN A 217 16.30 4.06 25.97
CA ASN A 217 15.27 3.82 24.94
C ASN A 217 14.45 5.09 24.70
N SER A 218 14.03 5.77 25.77
CA SER A 218 13.30 7.04 25.65
C SER A 218 14.12 8.11 24.92
N PHE A 219 15.44 8.19 25.21
CA PHE A 219 16.32 9.09 24.49
C PHE A 219 16.34 8.81 22.97
N ILE A 220 16.47 7.54 22.57
CA ILE A 220 16.45 7.16 21.15
C ILE A 220 15.12 7.53 20.51
N GLU A 221 14.03 7.21 21.19
CA GLU A 221 12.68 7.50 20.71
C GLU A 221 12.44 9.00 20.52
N PHE A 222 12.81 9.82 21.51
CA PHE A 222 12.67 11.27 21.45
C PHE A 222 13.65 11.93 20.50
N ALA A 223 14.93 11.64 20.68
CA ALA A 223 15.99 12.40 20.03
C ALA A 223 16.13 12.04 18.54
N ILE A 224 16.00 10.75 18.22
CA ILE A 224 16.19 10.22 16.87
C ILE A 224 14.85 10.05 16.17
N GLY A 225 13.89 9.35 16.80
CA GLY A 225 12.56 9.08 16.23
C GLY A 225 11.69 10.34 16.14
N GLY A 226 11.73 11.17 17.15
CA GLY A 226 10.83 12.31 17.34
C GLY A 226 9.54 11.90 18.03
N GLN A 227 9.16 12.61 19.07
CA GLN A 227 7.92 12.37 19.78
C GLN A 227 7.08 13.64 19.85
N SER A 228 5.77 13.48 19.67
CA SER A 228 4.83 14.58 19.91
C SER A 228 4.75 14.85 21.40
N VAL A 229 5.17 16.04 21.80
CA VAL A 229 5.18 16.48 23.20
C VAL A 229 3.94 17.29 23.58
N SER A 230 3.24 17.88 22.59
CA SER A 230 2.05 18.69 22.77
C SER A 230 1.35 18.90 21.43
N ASP A 231 0.21 19.58 21.47
CA ASP A 231 -0.50 20.04 20.28
C ASP A 231 -0.60 21.55 20.27
N VAL A 232 -0.42 22.16 19.11
CA VAL A 232 -0.67 23.56 18.84
C VAL A 232 -2.01 23.71 18.16
N TYR A 233 -2.89 24.53 18.70
CA TYR A 233 -4.23 24.79 18.14
C TYR A 233 -4.24 26.15 17.46
N GLU A 234 -4.62 26.15 16.18
CA GLU A 234 -4.86 27.37 15.40
C GLU A 234 -6.31 27.38 14.90
N GLY A 235 -7.21 27.97 15.68
CA GLY A 235 -8.64 27.87 15.44
C GLY A 235 -9.14 26.43 15.59
N GLU A 236 -9.70 25.85 14.53
CA GLU A 236 -10.17 24.45 14.50
C GLU A 236 -9.06 23.45 14.11
N LYS A 237 -7.88 23.94 13.71
CA LYS A 237 -6.78 23.09 13.28
C LYS A 237 -5.89 22.71 14.45
N ARG A 238 -5.47 21.45 14.47
CA ARG A 238 -4.57 20.88 15.47
C ARG A 238 -3.28 20.42 14.78
N PHE A 239 -2.14 20.89 15.30
CA PHE A 239 -0.81 20.52 14.82
C PHE A 239 -0.02 19.87 15.94
N PRO A 240 0.52 18.65 15.77
CA PRO A 240 1.39 18.04 16.76
C PRO A 240 2.72 18.81 16.86
N LEU A 241 3.13 19.16 18.09
CA LEU A 241 4.45 19.71 18.37
C LEU A 241 5.41 18.55 18.59
N VAL A 242 6.29 18.30 17.61
CA VAL A 242 7.26 17.19 17.65
C VAL A 242 8.63 17.72 18.06
N LEU A 243 9.24 17.08 19.06
CA LEU A 243 10.62 17.35 19.48
C LEU A 243 11.54 16.25 18.99
N ARG A 244 12.61 16.64 18.26
CA ARG A 244 13.65 15.74 17.79
C ARG A 244 14.95 16.49 17.51
N TYR A 245 16.06 15.77 17.33
CA TYR A 245 17.27 16.36 16.79
C TYR A 245 17.07 16.82 15.35
N ASN A 246 17.90 17.79 14.92
CA ASN A 246 17.86 18.29 13.55
C ASN A 246 18.30 17.20 12.54
N ASP A 247 17.97 17.42 11.28
CA ASP A 247 18.23 16.43 10.22
C ASP A 247 19.73 16.22 9.97
N GLU A 248 20.58 17.22 10.24
CA GLU A 248 22.03 17.10 10.15
C GLU A 248 22.57 16.06 11.15
N THR A 249 22.11 16.08 12.39
CA THR A 249 22.50 15.09 13.42
C THR A 249 21.96 13.70 13.12
N ARG A 250 20.70 13.60 12.63
CA ARG A 250 20.02 12.35 12.36
C ARG A 250 20.43 11.71 11.02
N GLY A 251 20.98 12.50 10.10
CA GLY A 251 21.33 12.08 8.74
C GLY A 251 22.61 11.26 8.61
N SER A 252 23.37 11.07 9.71
CA SER A 252 24.59 10.28 9.68
C SER A 252 24.77 9.44 10.95
N ILE A 253 25.45 8.29 10.80
CA ILE A 253 25.79 7.41 11.93
C ILE A 253 26.67 8.15 12.94
N GLU A 254 27.60 8.98 12.43
CA GLU A 254 28.46 9.81 13.27
C GLU A 254 27.69 10.88 14.04
N GLY A 255 26.75 11.57 13.40
CA GLY A 255 25.88 12.54 14.07
C GLY A 255 25.02 11.90 15.16
N ILE A 256 24.45 10.74 14.89
CA ILE A 256 23.69 9.96 15.89
C ILE A 256 24.59 9.53 17.03
N GLY A 257 25.79 8.99 16.74
CA GLY A 257 26.75 8.57 17.76
C GLY A 257 27.28 9.71 18.65
N ASN A 258 27.40 10.91 18.11
CA ASN A 258 27.85 12.12 18.83
C ASN A 258 26.70 12.82 19.57
N SER A 259 25.44 12.37 19.42
CA SER A 259 24.33 12.92 20.21
C SER A 259 24.55 12.67 21.71
N LEU A 260 24.22 13.66 22.53
CA LEU A 260 24.57 13.65 23.94
C LEU A 260 23.40 13.11 24.79
N ILE A 261 23.67 12.03 25.55
CA ILE A 261 22.74 11.48 26.54
C ILE A 261 23.17 11.90 27.96
N ASP A 262 22.17 12.28 28.80
CA ASP A 262 22.43 12.69 30.17
C ASP A 262 22.76 11.50 31.07
N THR A 263 23.82 11.61 31.88
CA THR A 263 24.21 10.64 32.92
C THR A 263 23.45 10.85 34.24
N HIS A 264 23.63 9.96 35.20
CA HIS A 264 22.99 10.09 36.52
C HIS A 264 23.50 11.30 37.30
N ASP A 265 24.76 11.64 37.19
CA ASP A 265 25.46 12.73 37.92
C ASP A 265 25.26 14.11 37.26
N GLY A 266 24.41 14.22 36.24
CA GLY A 266 24.14 15.47 35.52
C GLY A 266 25.16 15.81 34.42
N GLY A 267 26.09 14.92 34.15
CA GLY A 267 26.99 14.99 32.98
C GLY A 267 26.31 14.64 31.69
N ARG A 268 26.98 14.81 30.55
CA ARG A 268 26.56 14.40 29.22
C ARG A 268 27.65 13.64 28.52
N ILE A 269 27.30 12.54 27.88
CA ILE A 269 28.25 11.73 27.11
C ILE A 269 27.71 11.42 25.72
N PRO A 270 28.56 11.21 24.73
CA PRO A 270 28.13 10.74 23.41
C PRO A 270 27.43 9.38 23.50
N LEU A 271 26.37 9.23 22.71
CA LEU A 271 25.60 7.99 22.62
C LEU A 271 26.49 6.78 22.24
N ALA A 272 27.48 6.99 21.39
CA ALA A 272 28.45 5.96 20.98
C ALA A 272 29.26 5.36 22.16
N PHE A 273 29.33 6.02 23.32
CA PHE A 273 30.02 5.47 24.50
C PHE A 273 29.20 4.40 25.24
N VAL A 274 27.90 4.43 25.06
CA VAL A 274 26.95 3.53 25.75
C VAL A 274 26.15 2.67 24.77
N SER A 275 26.51 2.69 23.49
CA SER A 275 25.82 1.88 22.47
C SER A 275 26.75 1.47 21.32
N GLY A 276 26.49 0.32 20.74
CA GLY A 276 27.01 -0.08 19.44
C GLY A 276 26.06 0.42 18.34
N LEU A 277 26.64 1.05 17.33
CA LEU A 277 25.93 1.51 16.11
C LEU A 277 26.32 0.56 14.96
N GLU A 278 25.39 -0.29 14.55
CA GLU A 278 25.63 -1.28 13.50
C GLU A 278 24.70 -1.01 12.33
N SER A 279 25.31 -0.86 11.14
CA SER A 279 24.54 -0.91 9.90
C SER A 279 24.26 -2.38 9.57
N SER A 280 23.01 -2.74 9.41
CA SER A 280 22.59 -4.08 8.97
C SER A 280 21.60 -3.92 7.81
N SER A 281 21.63 -4.83 6.92
CA SER A 281 20.64 -5.03 5.86
C SER A 281 19.81 -6.27 6.17
#